data_221191e8f32494cf5349d61b6811c308
#
_entry.id   221191e8f32494cf5349d61b6811c308
#
_cell.length_a   1.000
_cell.length_b   1.000
_cell.length_c   1.000
_cell.angle_alpha   90.00
_cell.angle_beta   90.00
_cell.angle_gamma   90.00
#
_symmetry.space_group_name_H-M   'P 1'
#
loop_
_entity.id
_entity.type
_entity.pdbx_description
1 polymer ?
#
loop_
_entity_poly.entity_id
_entity_poly.type
_entity_poly.pdbx_seq_one_letter_code
_entity_poly.pdbx_strand_id
1 'polypeptide(L)'
;MQFTIHADGGSRGNPGPAGAGAMIRDALGNSVASVSQFLGTRTNNFAEYEAVILAFTAIAKLVGEGEVGATDVAVKMDSELVVKQMKGIYKVKHPTMKEQYARLVQATAPFKSVSFTHVPRAENSDADALANGAMDRGAA
;
A
#
# COMPACT_ATOMS: atom_id res chain seq x y z
N MET A 1 -2.33 -16.46 -10.21
CA MET A 1 -2.52 -16.33 -8.75
C MET A 1 -3.32 -15.09 -8.43
N GLN A 2 -3.98 -15.07 -7.30
CA GLN A 2 -4.77 -13.91 -6.86
C GLN A 2 -4.37 -13.53 -5.45
N PHE A 3 -4.18 -12.23 -5.22
CA PHE A 3 -3.90 -11.68 -3.89
C PHE A 3 -4.79 -10.48 -3.60
N THR A 4 -5.08 -10.27 -2.33
CA THR A 4 -5.73 -9.06 -1.83
C THR A 4 -4.77 -8.35 -0.90
N ILE A 5 -4.55 -7.06 -1.15
CA ILE A 5 -3.78 -6.18 -0.28
C ILE A 5 -4.75 -5.32 0.52
N HIS A 6 -4.59 -5.28 1.84
CA HIS A 6 -5.12 -4.22 2.68
C HIS A 6 -3.94 -3.35 3.07
N ALA A 7 -3.96 -2.07 2.71
CA ALA A 7 -2.83 -1.17 2.94
C ALA A 7 -3.27 0.08 3.70
N ASP A 8 -2.38 0.56 4.55
CA ASP A 8 -2.56 1.79 5.32
C ASP A 8 -1.21 2.46 5.54
N GLY A 9 -1.22 3.77 5.60
CA GLY A 9 -0.05 4.57 5.93
C GLY A 9 -0.48 5.78 6.72
N GLY A 10 0.41 6.26 7.57
CA GLY A 10 0.10 7.43 8.38
C GLY A 10 1.33 8.12 8.91
N SER A 11 1.14 9.31 9.44
CA SER A 11 2.18 10.05 10.14
C SER A 11 1.62 10.65 11.44
N ARG A 12 2.46 10.72 12.45
CA ARG A 12 2.14 11.37 13.73
C ARG A 12 2.61 12.80 13.63
N GLY A 13 1.73 13.69 13.15
CA GLY A 13 2.06 15.01 12.63
C GLY A 13 2.17 14.92 11.10
N ASN A 14 1.92 16.00 10.39
CA ASN A 14 1.89 15.99 8.93
C ASN A 14 2.71 17.14 8.33
N PRO A 15 4.03 16.96 8.09
CA PRO A 15 4.79 15.72 8.23
C PRO A 15 5.14 15.35 9.66
N GLY A 16 5.52 14.09 9.87
CA GLY A 16 5.96 13.59 11.16
C GLY A 16 6.44 12.16 11.04
N PRO A 17 6.76 11.48 12.16
CA PRO A 17 7.13 10.08 12.15
C PRO A 17 6.03 9.26 11.44
N ALA A 18 6.41 8.57 10.37
CA ALA A 18 5.46 7.90 9.48
C ALA A 18 5.70 6.40 9.43
N GLY A 19 4.64 5.65 9.15
CA GLY A 19 4.70 4.20 9.02
C GLY A 19 3.80 3.70 7.90
N ALA A 20 4.23 2.60 7.29
CA ALA A 20 3.48 1.88 6.28
C ALA A 20 3.09 0.50 6.81
N GLY A 21 1.86 0.10 6.57
CA GLY A 21 1.35 -1.21 6.92
C GLY A 21 0.58 -1.83 5.78
N ALA A 22 0.74 -3.12 5.58
CA ALA A 22 -0.05 -3.86 4.62
C ALA A 22 -0.18 -5.32 5.02
N MET A 23 -1.36 -5.88 4.81
CA MET A 23 -1.63 -7.30 4.97
C MET A 23 -1.95 -7.87 3.59
N ILE A 24 -1.27 -8.95 3.23
CA ILE A 24 -1.43 -9.60 1.93
C ILE A 24 -2.02 -10.98 2.16
N ARG A 25 -3.15 -11.25 1.52
CA ARG A 25 -3.85 -12.52 1.60
C ARG A 25 -3.96 -13.17 0.24
N ASP A 26 -3.95 -14.51 0.23
CA ASP A 26 -4.17 -15.29 -0.99
C ASP A 26 -5.68 -15.39 -1.31
N ALA A 27 -6.01 -16.14 -2.38
CA ALA A 27 -7.40 -16.32 -2.82
C ALA A 27 -8.29 -17.02 -1.79
N LEU A 28 -7.70 -17.77 -0.85
CA LEU A 28 -8.42 -18.45 0.22
C LEU A 28 -8.56 -17.60 1.48
N GLY A 29 -8.02 -16.37 1.47
CA GLY A 29 -8.07 -15.47 2.62
C GLY A 29 -6.97 -15.68 3.64
N ASN A 30 -5.99 -16.55 3.35
CA ASN A 30 -4.85 -16.78 4.24
C ASN A 30 -3.84 -15.65 4.15
N SER A 31 -3.33 -15.17 5.29
CA SER A 31 -2.24 -14.21 5.33
C SER A 31 -0.97 -14.87 4.83
N VAL A 32 -0.37 -14.33 3.78
CA VAL A 32 0.84 -14.87 3.16
C VAL A 32 2.05 -13.95 3.30
N ALA A 33 1.82 -12.67 3.56
CA ALA A 33 2.87 -11.69 3.81
C ALA A 33 2.29 -10.47 4.51
N SER A 34 3.15 -9.70 5.16
CA SER A 34 2.77 -8.44 5.77
C SER A 34 3.90 -7.42 5.64
N VAL A 35 3.53 -6.14 5.71
CA VAL A 35 4.46 -5.01 5.71
C VAL A 35 4.20 -4.20 6.98
N SER A 36 5.27 -3.87 7.70
CA SER A 36 5.21 -2.95 8.83
C SER A 36 6.56 -2.22 8.86
N GLN A 37 6.62 -1.03 8.27
CA GLN A 37 7.88 -0.34 8.06
C GLN A 37 7.81 1.12 8.49
N PHE A 38 8.78 1.52 9.32
CA PHE A 38 8.97 2.92 9.67
C PHE A 38 9.60 3.67 8.48
N LEU A 39 9.07 4.85 8.17
CA LEU A 39 9.47 5.62 6.98
C LEU A 39 10.27 6.88 7.30
N GLY A 40 10.55 7.15 8.59
CA GLY A 40 11.12 8.42 9.00
C GLY A 40 10.05 9.52 8.99
N THR A 41 10.48 10.77 8.80
CA THR A 41 9.57 11.92 8.75
C THR A 41 8.99 12.06 7.35
N ARG A 42 7.69 11.80 7.20
CA ARG A 42 6.96 11.86 5.94
C ARG A 42 5.54 12.37 6.17
N THR A 43 4.84 12.70 5.08
CA THR A 43 3.42 13.05 5.14
C THR A 43 2.54 11.80 5.17
N ASN A 44 1.29 11.95 5.57
CA ASN A 44 0.29 10.89 5.50
C ASN A 44 0.19 10.31 4.08
N ASN A 45 0.04 11.17 3.09
CA ASN A 45 -0.16 10.73 1.70
C ASN A 45 1.04 9.96 1.17
N PHE A 46 2.26 10.39 1.51
CA PHE A 46 3.47 9.65 1.16
C PHE A 46 3.42 8.23 1.73
N ALA A 47 3.08 8.11 3.01
CA ALA A 47 3.03 6.83 3.71
C ALA A 47 1.96 5.90 3.11
N GLU A 48 0.81 6.44 2.71
CA GLU A 48 -0.26 5.67 2.09
C GLU A 48 0.16 5.07 0.75
N TYR A 49 0.84 5.84 -0.11
CA TYR A 49 1.42 5.33 -1.36
C TYR A 49 2.50 4.29 -1.07
N GLU A 50 3.39 4.58 -0.14
CA GLU A 50 4.52 3.70 0.18
C GLU A 50 4.06 2.32 0.66
N ALA A 51 2.99 2.27 1.45
CA ALA A 51 2.43 1.02 1.94
C ALA A 51 2.03 0.09 0.78
N VAL A 52 1.40 0.63 -0.25
CA VAL A 52 1.00 -0.16 -1.42
C VAL A 52 2.21 -0.58 -2.25
N ILE A 53 3.15 0.33 -2.45
CA ILE A 53 4.40 0.04 -3.19
C ILE A 53 5.14 -1.13 -2.52
N LEU A 54 5.30 -1.08 -1.21
CA LEU A 54 5.97 -2.14 -0.45
C LEU A 54 5.21 -3.46 -0.54
N ALA A 55 3.88 -3.42 -0.54
CA ALA A 55 3.06 -4.62 -0.69
C ALA A 55 3.24 -5.27 -2.05
N PHE A 56 3.28 -4.51 -3.14
CA PHE A 56 3.55 -5.04 -4.47
C PHE A 56 4.96 -5.63 -4.57
N THR A 57 5.94 -5.00 -3.95
CA THR A 57 7.31 -5.54 -3.87
C THR A 57 7.31 -6.89 -3.17
N ALA A 58 6.57 -7.01 -2.06
CA ALA A 58 6.46 -8.27 -1.32
C ALA A 58 5.81 -9.38 -2.15
N ILE A 59 4.74 -9.06 -2.90
CA ILE A 59 4.08 -10.04 -3.77
C ILE A 59 5.02 -10.48 -4.89
N ALA A 60 5.74 -9.55 -5.52
CA ALA A 60 6.68 -9.88 -6.59
C ALA A 60 7.76 -10.86 -6.11
N LYS A 61 8.26 -10.68 -4.90
CA LYS A 61 9.21 -11.62 -4.28
C LYS A 61 8.57 -12.97 -3.98
N LEU A 62 7.33 -12.97 -3.51
CA LEU A 62 6.62 -14.18 -3.13
C LEU A 62 6.35 -15.08 -4.33
N VAL A 63 5.92 -14.52 -5.46
CA VAL A 63 5.55 -15.30 -6.64
C VAL A 63 6.72 -15.53 -7.61
N GLY A 64 7.72 -14.67 -7.60
CA GLY A 64 8.84 -14.73 -8.53
C GLY A 64 8.53 -14.05 -9.87
N GLU A 65 9.58 -13.63 -10.58
CA GLU A 65 9.46 -12.85 -11.83
C GLU A 65 8.58 -13.52 -12.88
N GLY A 66 8.69 -14.83 -13.03
CA GLY A 66 7.95 -15.57 -14.05
C GLY A 66 6.45 -15.62 -13.83
N GLU A 67 5.98 -15.35 -12.59
CA GLU A 67 4.58 -15.46 -12.22
C GLU A 67 3.88 -14.11 -12.05
N VAL A 68 4.61 -13.01 -12.04
CA VAL A 68 4.03 -11.66 -11.85
C VAL A 68 3.00 -11.35 -12.94
N GLY A 69 3.31 -11.65 -14.20
CA GLY A 69 2.42 -11.42 -15.34
C GLY A 69 1.16 -12.29 -15.35
N ALA A 70 1.09 -13.31 -14.50
CA ALA A 70 -0.08 -14.17 -14.32
C ALA A 70 -0.81 -13.89 -12.99
N THR A 71 -0.45 -12.83 -12.29
CA THR A 71 -0.97 -12.54 -10.95
C THR A 71 -1.94 -11.37 -10.98
N ASP A 72 -3.12 -11.59 -10.41
CA ASP A 72 -4.15 -10.56 -10.19
C ASP A 72 -4.07 -10.04 -8.76
N VAL A 73 -4.17 -8.73 -8.58
CA VAL A 73 -4.11 -8.10 -7.26
C VAL A 73 -5.26 -7.12 -7.06
N ALA A 74 -5.98 -7.29 -5.97
CA ALA A 74 -7.00 -6.34 -5.52
C ALA A 74 -6.44 -5.56 -4.33
N VAL A 75 -6.37 -4.23 -4.45
CA VAL A 75 -5.92 -3.35 -3.38
C VAL A 75 -7.12 -2.71 -2.69
N LYS A 76 -7.17 -2.82 -1.38
CA LYS A 76 -8.20 -2.21 -0.55
C LYS A 76 -7.55 -1.22 0.41
N MET A 77 -8.06 0.00 0.44
CA MET A 77 -7.54 1.08 1.27
C MET A 77 -8.67 1.92 1.83
N ASP A 78 -8.46 2.52 2.98
CA ASP A 78 -9.35 3.53 3.53
C ASP A 78 -8.94 4.97 3.12
N SER A 79 -7.91 5.12 2.30
CA SER A 79 -7.53 6.39 1.70
C SER A 79 -8.29 6.60 0.39
N GLU A 80 -9.34 7.41 0.46
CA GLU A 80 -10.11 7.79 -0.72
C GLU A 80 -9.23 8.51 -1.75
N LEU A 81 -8.32 9.36 -1.29
CA LEU A 81 -7.43 10.12 -2.17
C LEU A 81 -6.57 9.22 -3.05
N VAL A 82 -5.85 8.27 -2.45
CA VAL A 82 -4.97 7.37 -3.19
C VAL A 82 -5.78 6.51 -4.15
N VAL A 83 -6.89 5.93 -3.69
CA VAL A 83 -7.75 5.09 -4.53
C VAL A 83 -8.24 5.87 -5.75
N LYS A 84 -8.74 7.08 -5.57
CA LYS A 84 -9.25 7.91 -6.67
C LYS A 84 -8.15 8.41 -7.59
N GLN A 85 -6.96 8.69 -7.07
CA GLN A 85 -5.81 9.03 -7.91
C GLN A 85 -5.39 7.84 -8.78
N MET A 86 -5.34 6.65 -8.21
CA MET A 86 -4.97 5.45 -8.97
C MET A 86 -6.04 5.04 -10.00
N LYS A 87 -7.30 5.37 -9.76
CA LYS A 87 -8.39 5.17 -10.73
C LYS A 87 -8.44 6.26 -11.81
N GLY A 88 -7.61 7.30 -11.70
CA GLY A 88 -7.62 8.42 -12.64
C GLY A 88 -8.76 9.42 -12.44
N ILE A 89 -9.48 9.32 -11.31
CA ILE A 89 -10.59 10.24 -10.98
C ILE A 89 -10.04 11.58 -10.47
N TYR A 90 -9.01 11.53 -9.61
CA TYR A 90 -8.34 12.72 -9.10
C TYR A 90 -6.96 12.85 -9.73
N LYS A 91 -6.59 14.10 -10.07
CA LYS A 91 -5.24 14.40 -10.56
C LYS A 91 -4.25 14.45 -9.41
N VAL A 92 -3.02 14.01 -9.70
CA VAL A 92 -1.89 14.13 -8.76
C VAL A 92 -1.18 15.44 -9.13
N LYS A 93 -1.21 16.42 -8.23
CA LYS A 93 -0.67 17.77 -8.49
C LYS A 93 0.63 18.05 -7.75
N HIS A 94 0.77 17.55 -6.53
CA HIS A 94 1.94 17.82 -5.71
C HIS A 94 3.17 17.07 -6.24
N PRO A 95 4.34 17.73 -6.38
CA PRO A 95 5.54 17.09 -6.96
C PRO A 95 5.96 15.80 -6.26
N THR A 96 5.97 15.76 -4.92
CA THR A 96 6.33 14.57 -4.16
C THR A 96 5.34 13.43 -4.41
N MET A 97 4.05 13.76 -4.52
CA MET A 97 3.03 12.76 -4.81
C MET A 97 3.10 12.26 -6.25
N LYS A 98 3.56 13.09 -7.19
CA LYS A 98 3.81 12.64 -8.57
C LYS A 98 4.89 11.57 -8.61
N GLU A 99 5.95 11.71 -7.81
CA GLU A 99 7.00 10.70 -7.69
C GLU A 99 6.44 9.39 -7.11
N GLN A 100 5.66 9.46 -6.03
CA GLN A 100 5.05 8.29 -5.42
C GLN A 100 4.04 7.63 -6.36
N TYR A 101 3.24 8.41 -7.05
CA TYR A 101 2.31 7.92 -8.06
C TYR A 101 3.06 7.16 -9.17
N ALA A 102 4.14 7.73 -9.70
CA ALA A 102 4.94 7.08 -10.73
C ALA A 102 5.56 5.78 -10.24
N ARG A 103 6.06 5.74 -9.00
CA ARG A 103 6.61 4.52 -8.41
C ARG A 103 5.55 3.43 -8.28
N LEU A 104 4.33 3.80 -7.87
CA LEU A 104 3.24 2.84 -7.75
C LEU A 104 2.79 2.34 -9.11
N VAL A 105 2.68 3.20 -10.11
CA VAL A 105 2.37 2.79 -11.48
C VAL A 105 3.40 1.78 -12.00
N GLN A 106 4.69 2.04 -11.76
CA GLN A 106 5.75 1.11 -12.15
C GLN A 106 5.65 -0.22 -11.41
N ALA A 107 5.32 -0.18 -10.12
CA ALA A 107 5.20 -1.39 -9.30
C ALA A 107 4.02 -2.27 -9.77
N THR A 108 2.94 -1.67 -10.25
CA THR A 108 1.73 -2.38 -10.68
C THR A 108 1.79 -2.85 -12.13
N ALA A 109 2.56 -2.19 -12.99
CA ALA A 109 2.57 -2.43 -14.44
C ALA A 109 2.84 -3.87 -14.85
N PRO A 110 3.77 -4.62 -14.21
CA PRO A 110 4.05 -6.01 -14.60
C PRO A 110 2.93 -7.01 -14.28
N PHE A 111 2.00 -6.65 -13.40
CA PHE A 111 0.95 -7.56 -12.95
C PHE A 111 -0.14 -7.72 -14.01
N LYS A 112 -0.79 -8.89 -14.02
CA LYS A 112 -1.86 -9.19 -14.98
C LYS A 112 -3.03 -8.23 -14.86
N SER A 113 -3.51 -8.00 -13.62
CA SER A 113 -4.53 -7.02 -13.34
C SER A 113 -4.35 -6.46 -11.94
N VAL A 114 -4.71 -5.19 -11.77
CA VAL A 114 -4.68 -4.50 -10.47
C VAL A 114 -5.94 -3.67 -10.35
N SER A 115 -6.65 -3.81 -9.23
CA SER A 115 -7.80 -2.99 -8.91
C SER A 115 -7.60 -2.27 -7.60
N PHE A 116 -8.22 -1.09 -7.47
CA PHE A 116 -8.20 -0.29 -6.24
C PHE A 116 -9.62 -0.07 -5.78
N THR A 117 -9.89 -0.36 -4.51
CA THR A 117 -11.21 -0.19 -3.90
C THR A 117 -11.08 0.56 -2.58
N HIS A 118 -11.89 1.59 -2.41
CA HIS A 118 -12.01 2.30 -1.14
C HIS A 118 -12.89 1.47 -0.21
N VAL A 119 -12.38 1.20 1.00
CA VAL A 119 -13.12 0.47 2.04
C VAL A 119 -13.22 1.31 3.31
N PRO A 120 -14.23 1.08 4.15
CA PRO A 120 -14.31 1.74 5.45
C PRO A 120 -13.10 1.37 6.32
N ARG A 121 -12.71 2.29 7.20
CA ARG A 121 -11.57 2.11 8.10
C ARG A 121 -11.68 0.82 8.94
N ALA A 122 -12.90 0.48 9.36
CA ALA A 122 -13.15 -0.74 10.15
C ALA A 122 -12.76 -2.03 9.41
N GLU A 123 -12.76 -2.01 8.07
CA GLU A 123 -12.35 -3.15 7.26
C GLU A 123 -10.86 -3.17 6.96
N ASN A 124 -10.11 -2.19 7.47
CA ASN A 124 -8.67 -2.03 7.21
C ASN A 124 -7.84 -2.09 8.50
N SER A 125 -8.38 -2.71 9.56
CA SER A 125 -7.79 -2.71 10.89
C SER A 125 -6.43 -3.39 10.97
N ASP A 126 -6.20 -4.46 10.21
CA ASP A 126 -4.92 -5.17 10.21
C ASP A 126 -3.80 -4.30 9.64
N ALA A 127 -4.06 -3.62 8.54
CA ALA A 127 -3.10 -2.69 7.94
C ALA A 127 -2.84 -1.49 8.85
N ASP A 128 -3.89 -0.95 9.47
CA ASP A 128 -3.77 0.15 10.45
C ASP A 128 -2.88 -0.25 11.62
N ALA A 129 -3.08 -1.43 12.19
CA ALA A 129 -2.27 -1.94 13.28
C ALA A 129 -0.79 -2.08 12.88
N LEU A 130 -0.53 -2.56 11.66
CA LEU A 130 0.84 -2.71 11.15
C LEU A 130 1.53 -1.35 10.95
N ALA A 131 0.80 -0.36 10.43
CA ALA A 131 1.33 1.01 10.27
C ALA A 131 1.61 1.65 11.64
N ASN A 132 0.69 1.53 12.60
CA ASN A 132 0.88 2.05 13.96
C ASN A 132 2.04 1.36 14.66
N GLY A 133 2.17 0.05 14.52
CA GLY A 133 3.29 -0.70 15.07
C GLY A 133 4.64 -0.19 14.55
N ALA A 134 4.71 0.13 13.26
CA ALA A 134 5.90 0.70 12.65
C ALA A 134 6.25 2.07 13.24
N MET A 135 5.25 2.95 13.41
CA MET A 135 5.44 4.26 14.01
C MET A 135 5.88 4.17 15.49
N ASP A 136 5.30 3.23 16.24
CA ASP A 136 5.68 2.98 17.64
C ASP A 136 7.14 2.58 17.76
N ARG A 137 7.61 1.66 16.91
CA ARG A 137 9.01 1.20 16.90
C ARG A 137 9.96 2.32 16.49
N GLY A 138 9.59 3.13 15.51
CA GLY A 138 10.41 4.22 15.02
C GLY A 138 10.47 5.39 15.99
N ALA A 139 9.44 5.59 16.81
CA ALA A 139 9.40 6.66 17.82
C ALA A 139 10.18 6.30 19.09
N ALA A 140 10.52 5.03 19.26
CA ALA A 140 11.33 4.58 20.39
C ALA A 140 12.81 4.83 20.13
#